data_22b8d0722849e09a0b9d612ce9033eb8
#
_entry.id   22b8d0722849e09a0b9d612ce9033eb8
#
_cell.length_a   1.000
_cell.length_b   1.000
_cell.length_c   1.000
_cell.angle_alpha   90.00
_cell.angle_beta   90.00
_cell.angle_gamma   90.00
#
_symmetry.space_group_name_H-M   'P 1'
#
loop_
_entity.id
_entity.type
_entity.pdbx_description
1 polymer ?
#
loop_
_entity_poly.entity_id
_entity_poly.type
_entity_poly.pdbx_seq_one_letter_code
_entity_poly.pdbx_strand_id
1 'polypeptide(L)'
;MAAKVITVTNQKGGSGKTTVAVNLAGTLGRRGYEVLLADIDPQGSASHYVSAAPEGREMSVTIAGLSKTGDRVHKYIQKFSDQYDYIVVDSPPVVDSKGTRSALSISHLVIIPVQPAPLDFESTKATLELVENTQAQNRRLRARLLATACPRTNIAETMLAALGDADVPLMDASLGYRTAYREAAGEGVLVHDMGYAALTAAEEVDALTKEVLELLHPRGVPKPVKREKPEAEDDEE
;
A
#
# COMPACT_ATOMS: atom_id res chain seq x y z
N MET A 1 16.07 -13.44 -2.45
CA MET A 1 15.25 -13.08 -3.66
C MET A 1 15.02 -11.59 -3.60
N ALA A 2 15.00 -10.89 -4.72
CA ALA A 2 14.69 -9.46 -4.73
C ALA A 2 13.25 -9.19 -4.24
N ALA A 3 13.07 -8.12 -3.48
CA ALA A 3 11.79 -7.73 -2.91
C ALA A 3 10.68 -7.59 -3.96
N LYS A 4 9.46 -7.91 -3.58
CA LYS A 4 8.27 -7.55 -4.37
C LYS A 4 7.85 -6.11 -4.04
N VAL A 5 7.77 -5.28 -5.07
CA VAL A 5 7.41 -3.86 -4.93
C VAL A 5 5.92 -3.69 -5.23
N ILE A 6 5.21 -3.06 -4.31
CA ILE A 6 3.77 -2.77 -4.38
C ILE A 6 3.61 -1.25 -4.26
N THR A 7 3.04 -0.60 -5.25
CA THR A 7 2.77 0.84 -5.17
C THR A 7 1.28 1.08 -4.95
N VAL A 8 0.94 1.89 -3.95
CA VAL A 8 -0.43 2.36 -3.71
C VAL A 8 -0.55 3.78 -4.23
N THR A 9 -1.38 4.00 -5.24
CA THR A 9 -1.50 5.30 -5.90
C THR A 9 -2.92 5.60 -6.37
N ASN A 10 -3.32 6.84 -6.26
CA ASN A 10 -4.44 7.46 -6.93
C ASN A 10 -4.26 8.98 -6.85
N GLN A 11 -4.62 9.71 -7.90
CA GLN A 11 -4.53 11.18 -7.89
C GLN A 11 -5.51 11.84 -6.91
N LYS A 12 -6.59 11.14 -6.52
CA LYS A 12 -7.58 11.70 -5.61
C LYS A 12 -7.05 11.75 -4.18
N GLY A 13 -7.09 12.93 -3.57
CA GLY A 13 -6.90 13.09 -2.13
C GLY A 13 -7.99 12.39 -1.34
N GLY A 14 -7.65 11.76 -0.22
CA GLY A 14 -8.62 11.06 0.63
C GLY A 14 -9.12 9.70 0.11
N SER A 15 -8.56 9.16 -0.97
CA SER A 15 -8.92 7.83 -1.50
C SER A 15 -8.47 6.65 -0.62
N GLY A 16 -7.73 6.91 0.46
CA GLY A 16 -7.26 5.87 1.39
C GLY A 16 -5.87 5.29 1.08
N LYS A 17 -5.06 5.92 0.20
CA LYS A 17 -3.71 5.45 -0.15
C LYS A 17 -2.86 5.09 1.07
N THR A 18 -2.64 6.06 1.94
CA THR A 18 -1.82 5.88 3.15
C THR A 18 -2.41 4.81 4.08
N THR A 19 -3.73 4.79 4.26
CA THR A 19 -4.41 3.76 5.06
C THR A 19 -4.15 2.36 4.51
N VAL A 20 -4.28 2.20 3.19
CA VAL A 20 -4.00 0.92 2.49
C VAL A 20 -2.52 0.56 2.62
N ALA A 21 -1.61 1.50 2.32
CA ALA A 21 -0.17 1.25 2.32
C ALA A 21 0.34 0.84 3.72
N VAL A 22 -0.04 1.59 4.77
CA VAL A 22 0.41 1.33 6.15
C VAL A 22 -0.17 0.01 6.66
N ASN A 23 -1.49 -0.23 6.53
CA ASN A 23 -2.10 -1.45 7.04
C ASN A 23 -1.63 -2.69 6.27
N LEU A 24 -1.44 -2.61 4.94
CA LEU A 24 -0.86 -3.69 4.14
C LEU A 24 0.57 -4.01 4.58
N ALA A 25 1.43 -2.98 4.67
CA ALA A 25 2.83 -3.16 5.09
C ALA A 25 2.92 -3.75 6.50
N GLY A 26 2.18 -3.18 7.45
CA GLY A 26 2.16 -3.65 8.82
C GLY A 26 1.63 -5.08 8.97
N THR A 27 0.60 -5.45 8.21
CA THR A 27 0.05 -6.82 8.23
C THR A 27 1.02 -7.83 7.62
N LEU A 28 1.75 -7.46 6.57
CA LEU A 28 2.85 -8.28 6.05
C LEU A 28 3.93 -8.48 7.12
N GLY A 29 4.32 -7.41 7.82
CA GLY A 29 5.27 -7.48 8.95
C GLY A 29 4.77 -8.39 10.09
N ARG A 30 3.49 -8.28 10.49
CA ARG A 30 2.86 -9.20 11.48
C ARG A 30 2.92 -10.66 11.04
N ARG A 31 2.89 -10.94 9.74
CA ARG A 31 3.03 -12.31 9.19
C ARG A 31 4.49 -12.77 9.14
N GLY A 32 5.43 -11.96 9.60
CA GLY A 32 6.86 -12.29 9.73
C GLY A 32 7.71 -11.99 8.51
N TYR A 33 7.19 -11.24 7.52
CA TYR A 33 7.99 -10.78 6.39
C TYR A 33 8.80 -9.53 6.76
N GLU A 34 9.99 -9.40 6.18
CA GLU A 34 10.75 -8.15 6.22
C GLU A 34 10.14 -7.15 5.24
N VAL A 35 9.64 -6.02 5.75
CA VAL A 35 8.86 -5.05 4.97
C VAL A 35 9.45 -3.66 5.08
N LEU A 36 9.68 -3.01 3.93
CA LEU A 36 9.95 -1.59 3.83
C LEU A 36 8.68 -0.85 3.39
N LEU A 37 8.26 0.14 4.16
CA LEU A 37 7.26 1.11 3.75
C LEU A 37 7.99 2.37 3.25
N ALA A 38 7.91 2.64 1.95
CA ALA A 38 8.55 3.78 1.31
C ALA A 38 7.52 4.91 1.13
N ASP A 39 7.67 5.97 1.90
CA ASP A 39 6.83 7.16 1.81
C ASP A 39 7.42 8.14 0.79
N ILE A 40 6.76 8.28 -0.37
CA ILE A 40 7.17 9.21 -1.42
C ILE A 40 6.26 10.44 -1.50
N ASP A 41 5.28 10.59 -0.59
CA ASP A 41 4.46 11.78 -0.48
C ASP A 41 5.23 12.89 0.26
N PRO A 42 5.36 14.10 -0.29
CA PRO A 42 5.94 15.23 0.43
C PRO A 42 5.24 15.58 1.74
N GLN A 43 3.97 15.20 1.92
CA GLN A 43 3.24 15.38 3.18
C GLN A 43 3.71 14.41 4.28
N GLY A 44 4.39 13.32 3.94
CA GLY A 44 4.92 12.37 4.91
C GLY A 44 3.86 11.63 5.72
N SER A 45 2.68 11.42 5.15
CA SER A 45 1.53 10.88 5.89
C SER A 45 1.78 9.47 6.43
N ALA A 46 2.43 8.59 5.65
CA ALA A 46 2.79 7.25 6.10
C ALA A 46 3.88 7.30 7.19
N SER A 47 4.86 8.20 7.02
CA SER A 47 5.92 8.41 8.01
C SER A 47 5.37 8.91 9.34
N HIS A 48 4.44 9.88 9.31
CA HIS A 48 3.77 10.38 10.51
C HIS A 48 2.94 9.31 11.18
N TYR A 49 2.17 8.51 10.39
CA TYR A 49 1.35 7.43 10.92
C TYR A 49 2.21 6.43 11.71
N VAL A 50 3.28 5.91 11.11
CA VAL A 50 4.15 4.92 11.76
C VAL A 50 4.88 5.50 12.97
N SER A 51 5.32 6.76 12.89
CA SER A 51 6.06 7.42 13.98
C SER A 51 5.19 7.83 15.18
N ALA A 52 3.86 7.80 15.04
CA ALA A 52 2.94 8.09 16.14
C ALA A 52 2.74 6.91 17.10
N ALA A 53 3.29 5.73 16.77
CA ALA A 53 3.14 4.53 17.59
C ALA A 53 3.68 4.75 19.02
N PRO A 54 2.91 4.35 20.06
CA PRO A 54 3.39 4.35 21.43
C PRO A 54 4.55 3.36 21.59
N GLU A 55 5.44 3.63 22.54
CA GLU A 55 6.53 2.72 22.91
C GLU A 55 6.02 1.31 23.22
N GLY A 56 6.62 0.31 22.59
CA GLY A 56 6.23 -1.10 22.73
C GLY A 56 5.02 -1.53 21.87
N ARG A 57 4.47 -0.62 21.06
CA ARG A 57 3.39 -0.93 20.09
C ARG A 57 3.76 -0.60 18.65
N GLU A 58 5.06 -0.52 18.38
CA GLU A 58 5.58 -0.20 17.07
C GLU A 58 5.22 -1.28 16.05
N MET A 59 4.94 -0.84 14.83
CA MET A 59 4.68 -1.78 13.73
C MET A 59 5.96 -2.50 13.32
N SER A 60 5.87 -3.78 12.98
CA SER A 60 6.98 -4.56 12.44
C SER A 60 7.28 -4.19 10.98
N VAL A 61 7.60 -2.92 10.72
CA VAL A 61 7.96 -2.39 9.40
C VAL A 61 9.12 -1.41 9.52
N THR A 62 9.97 -1.36 8.51
CA THR A 62 10.92 -0.25 8.36
C THR A 62 10.26 0.84 7.54
N ILE A 63 10.38 2.11 7.96
CA ILE A 63 9.87 3.26 7.21
C ILE A 63 11.02 4.04 6.57
N ALA A 64 10.88 4.43 5.30
CA ALA A 64 11.82 5.30 4.61
C ALA A 64 11.10 6.45 3.92
N GLY A 65 11.42 7.68 4.32
CA GLY A 65 10.96 8.91 3.65
C GLY A 65 11.78 9.18 2.38
N LEU A 66 11.18 8.98 1.22
CA LEU A 66 11.84 9.11 -0.09
C LEU A 66 11.26 10.25 -0.96
N SER A 67 10.44 11.13 -0.40
CA SER A 67 9.76 12.20 -1.13
C SER A 67 10.70 13.16 -1.87
N LYS A 68 11.90 13.40 -1.32
CA LYS A 68 12.92 14.28 -1.91
C LYS A 68 13.71 13.65 -3.06
N THR A 69 13.51 12.37 -3.34
CA THR A 69 14.31 11.64 -4.36
C THR A 69 13.80 11.83 -5.79
N GLY A 70 12.56 12.29 -5.95
CA GLY A 70 11.94 12.60 -7.26
C GLY A 70 11.98 11.41 -8.22
N ASP A 71 12.51 11.59 -9.40
CA ASP A 71 12.63 10.56 -10.44
C ASP A 71 13.59 9.41 -10.10
N ARG A 72 14.34 9.52 -9.00
CA ARG A 72 15.32 8.50 -8.55
C ARG A 72 14.77 7.51 -7.52
N VAL A 73 13.48 7.56 -7.19
CA VAL A 73 12.83 6.62 -6.25
C VAL A 73 13.20 5.16 -6.57
N HIS A 74 13.12 4.76 -7.84
CA HIS A 74 13.45 3.39 -8.27
C HIS A 74 14.88 2.97 -7.88
N LYS A 75 15.87 3.89 -7.95
CA LYS A 75 17.26 3.59 -7.59
C LYS A 75 17.42 3.34 -6.09
N TYR A 76 16.69 4.10 -5.27
CA TYR A 76 16.70 3.91 -3.82
C TYR A 76 16.00 2.61 -3.42
N ILE A 77 14.84 2.33 -3.99
CA ILE A 77 14.10 1.07 -3.73
C ILE A 77 14.96 -0.14 -4.13
N GLN A 78 15.66 -0.09 -5.27
CA GLN A 78 16.54 -1.18 -5.72
C GLN A 78 17.69 -1.46 -4.74
N LYS A 79 18.23 -0.45 -4.05
CA LYS A 79 19.28 -0.65 -3.03
C LYS A 79 18.79 -1.46 -1.83
N PHE A 80 17.49 -1.42 -1.55
CA PHE A 80 16.87 -2.17 -0.45
C PHE A 80 16.32 -3.54 -0.87
N SER A 81 16.32 -3.85 -2.19
CA SER A 81 15.61 -5.00 -2.74
C SER A 81 16.07 -6.36 -2.19
N ASP A 82 17.31 -6.46 -1.73
CA ASP A 82 17.85 -7.71 -1.17
C ASP A 82 17.67 -7.83 0.35
N GLN A 83 17.28 -6.73 1.00
CA GLN A 83 17.11 -6.66 2.46
C GLN A 83 15.68 -6.96 2.90
N TYR A 84 14.70 -6.77 2.01
CA TYR A 84 13.28 -6.93 2.31
C TYR A 84 12.62 -7.99 1.43
N ASP A 85 11.51 -8.55 1.90
CA ASP A 85 10.65 -9.44 1.13
C ASP A 85 9.65 -8.63 0.30
N TYR A 86 9.12 -7.56 0.91
CA TYR A 86 8.17 -6.64 0.30
C TYR A 86 8.58 -5.19 0.51
N ILE A 87 8.34 -4.37 -0.51
CA ILE A 87 8.45 -2.91 -0.42
C ILE A 87 7.11 -2.33 -0.82
N VAL A 88 6.42 -1.68 0.12
CA VAL A 88 5.16 -0.98 -0.12
C VAL A 88 5.45 0.50 -0.27
N VAL A 89 4.96 1.11 -1.35
CA VAL A 89 5.18 2.52 -1.66
C VAL A 89 3.88 3.29 -1.49
N ASP A 90 3.85 4.25 -0.57
CA ASP A 90 2.77 5.24 -0.43
C ASP A 90 3.08 6.47 -1.28
N SER A 91 2.18 6.85 -2.19
CA SER A 91 2.39 7.90 -3.16
C SER A 91 1.52 9.15 -2.92
N PRO A 92 2.00 10.34 -3.39
CA PRO A 92 1.22 11.56 -3.30
C PRO A 92 -0.05 11.51 -4.18
N PRO A 93 -1.06 12.36 -3.89
CA PRO A 93 -2.28 12.45 -4.68
C PRO A 93 -2.08 13.28 -5.98
N VAL A 94 -1.02 12.97 -6.73
CA VAL A 94 -0.63 13.70 -7.94
C VAL A 94 -0.22 12.72 -9.04
N VAL A 95 -0.95 12.72 -10.16
CA VAL A 95 -0.68 11.82 -11.30
C VAL A 95 0.71 12.10 -11.90
N ASP A 96 1.06 13.36 -12.05
CA ASP A 96 2.31 13.77 -12.71
C ASP A 96 3.53 13.79 -11.77
N SER A 97 3.44 13.05 -10.67
CA SER A 97 4.55 12.89 -9.75
C SER A 97 5.68 12.07 -10.39
N LYS A 98 6.87 12.68 -10.53
CA LYS A 98 8.08 11.99 -10.98
C LYS A 98 8.41 10.79 -10.09
N GLY A 99 8.16 10.92 -8.77
CA GLY A 99 8.36 9.84 -7.81
C GLY A 99 7.43 8.66 -8.06
N THR A 100 6.14 8.92 -8.31
CA THR A 100 5.15 7.87 -8.61
C THR A 100 5.51 7.13 -9.90
N ARG A 101 5.83 7.84 -10.98
CA ARG A 101 6.28 7.23 -12.25
C ARG A 101 7.52 6.35 -12.04
N SER A 102 8.49 6.86 -11.26
CA SER A 102 9.70 6.15 -10.91
C SER A 102 9.43 4.88 -10.11
N ALA A 103 8.53 4.91 -9.12
CA ALA A 103 8.13 3.73 -8.36
C ALA A 103 7.41 2.69 -9.23
N LEU A 104 6.45 3.12 -10.04
CA LEU A 104 5.70 2.24 -10.94
C LEU A 104 6.60 1.51 -11.95
N SER A 105 7.69 2.15 -12.41
CA SER A 105 8.62 1.54 -13.38
C SER A 105 9.26 0.24 -12.90
N ILE A 106 9.30 0.02 -11.57
CA ILE A 106 9.88 -1.18 -10.94
C ILE A 106 8.86 -2.00 -10.15
N SER A 107 7.62 -1.54 -10.07
CA SER A 107 6.56 -2.21 -9.29
C SER A 107 6.12 -3.52 -9.93
N HIS A 108 5.75 -4.47 -9.09
CA HIS A 108 5.13 -5.75 -9.47
C HIS A 108 3.60 -5.67 -9.42
N LEU A 109 3.08 -4.85 -8.49
CA LEU A 109 1.66 -4.60 -8.32
C LEU A 109 1.43 -3.12 -8.05
N VAL A 110 0.41 -2.54 -8.68
CA VAL A 110 -0.15 -1.26 -8.29
C VAL A 110 -1.56 -1.47 -7.78
N ILE A 111 -1.85 -0.95 -6.60
CA ILE A 111 -3.17 -0.91 -6.00
C ILE A 111 -3.68 0.52 -6.13
N ILE A 112 -4.87 0.66 -6.70
CA ILE A 112 -5.53 1.94 -6.93
C ILE A 112 -6.77 2.00 -6.03
N PRO A 113 -6.68 2.62 -4.84
CA PRO A 113 -7.82 2.78 -3.95
C PRO A 113 -8.85 3.71 -4.56
N VAL A 114 -10.10 3.27 -4.66
CA VAL A 114 -11.23 4.01 -5.24
C VAL A 114 -12.42 3.95 -4.29
N GLN A 115 -13.03 5.09 -4.02
CA GLN A 115 -14.29 5.10 -3.27
C GLN A 115 -15.46 4.86 -4.26
N PRO A 116 -16.50 4.12 -3.88
CA PRO A 116 -17.66 3.86 -4.75
C PRO A 116 -18.57 5.08 -4.83
N ALA A 117 -18.09 6.14 -5.48
CA ALA A 117 -18.82 7.38 -5.73
C ALA A 117 -18.56 7.85 -7.18
N PRO A 118 -19.56 8.42 -7.88
CA PRO A 118 -19.45 8.75 -9.31
C PRO A 118 -18.26 9.66 -9.65
N LEU A 119 -18.02 10.70 -8.86
CA LEU A 119 -16.91 11.65 -9.07
C LEU A 119 -15.52 11.03 -8.83
N ASP A 120 -15.46 9.95 -8.08
CA ASP A 120 -14.21 9.28 -7.74
C ASP A 120 -13.70 8.42 -8.89
N PHE A 121 -14.62 7.81 -9.63
CA PHE A 121 -14.29 7.07 -10.85
C PHE A 121 -13.70 7.98 -11.93
N GLU A 122 -14.34 9.13 -12.20
CA GLU A 122 -13.81 10.11 -13.16
C GLU A 122 -12.40 10.59 -12.78
N SER A 123 -12.17 10.87 -11.50
CA SER A 123 -10.86 11.30 -11.02
C SER A 123 -9.79 10.20 -11.12
N THR A 124 -10.18 8.93 -11.23
CA THR A 124 -9.25 7.80 -11.33
C THR A 124 -8.74 7.58 -12.75
N LYS A 125 -9.42 8.09 -13.78
CA LYS A 125 -9.05 7.89 -15.21
C LYS A 125 -7.59 8.23 -15.49
N ALA A 126 -7.13 9.39 -15.06
CA ALA A 126 -5.73 9.78 -15.29
C ALA A 126 -4.71 8.87 -14.56
N THR A 127 -5.12 8.24 -13.44
CA THR A 127 -4.29 7.21 -12.80
C THR A 127 -4.26 5.94 -13.62
N LEU A 128 -5.37 5.53 -14.20
CA LEU A 128 -5.46 4.37 -15.09
C LEU A 128 -4.60 4.56 -16.34
N GLU A 129 -4.68 5.72 -17.00
CA GLU A 129 -3.83 6.09 -18.15
C GLU A 129 -2.34 6.04 -17.80
N LEU A 130 -1.95 6.56 -16.62
CA LEU A 130 -0.56 6.48 -16.15
C LEU A 130 -0.11 5.03 -15.99
N VAL A 131 -0.97 4.18 -15.42
CA VAL A 131 -0.67 2.76 -15.20
C VAL A 131 -0.55 2.01 -16.52
N GLU A 132 -1.46 2.21 -17.47
CA GLU A 132 -1.43 1.63 -18.80
C GLU A 132 -0.13 2.00 -19.55
N ASN A 133 0.20 3.30 -19.57
CA ASN A 133 1.46 3.79 -20.15
C ASN A 133 2.69 3.17 -19.50
N THR A 134 2.62 2.92 -18.19
CA THR A 134 3.73 2.27 -17.46
C THR A 134 3.80 0.79 -17.80
N GLN A 135 2.68 0.09 -17.92
CA GLN A 135 2.63 -1.33 -18.28
C GLN A 135 3.25 -1.62 -19.65
N ALA A 136 3.17 -0.67 -20.59
CA ALA A 136 3.85 -0.76 -21.88
C ALA A 136 5.38 -0.91 -21.73
N GLN A 137 5.97 -0.33 -20.68
CA GLN A 137 7.41 -0.35 -20.38
C GLN A 137 7.77 -1.40 -19.32
N ASN A 138 6.91 -1.56 -18.30
CA ASN A 138 7.06 -2.55 -17.23
C ASN A 138 6.00 -3.65 -17.37
N ARG A 139 6.26 -4.65 -18.20
CA ARG A 139 5.34 -5.77 -18.45
C ARG A 139 5.07 -6.66 -17.24
N ARG A 140 5.80 -6.48 -16.11
CA ARG A 140 5.56 -7.21 -14.86
C ARG A 140 4.50 -6.52 -13.99
N LEU A 141 4.20 -5.25 -14.26
CA LEU A 141 3.27 -4.46 -13.46
C LEU A 141 1.85 -4.99 -13.63
N ARG A 142 1.27 -5.51 -12.57
CA ARG A 142 -0.15 -5.83 -12.47
C ARG A 142 -0.87 -4.66 -11.82
N ALA A 143 -2.06 -4.33 -12.31
CA ALA A 143 -2.90 -3.29 -11.74
C ALA A 143 -4.16 -3.90 -11.12
N ARG A 144 -4.61 -3.31 -10.01
CA ARG A 144 -5.87 -3.66 -9.33
C ARG A 144 -6.53 -2.40 -8.78
N LEU A 145 -7.83 -2.31 -8.97
CA LEU A 145 -8.67 -1.38 -8.22
C LEU A 145 -8.97 -1.97 -6.86
N LEU A 146 -8.97 -1.16 -5.81
CA LEU A 146 -9.38 -1.55 -4.46
C LEU A 146 -10.50 -0.63 -4.01
N ALA A 147 -11.66 -1.19 -3.75
CA ALA A 147 -12.78 -0.44 -3.19
C ALA A 147 -12.46 -0.04 -1.74
N THR A 148 -12.53 1.26 -1.44
CA THR A 148 -12.22 1.83 -0.11
C THR A 148 -13.37 2.71 0.38
N ALA A 149 -13.45 2.90 1.69
CA ALA A 149 -14.51 3.67 2.34
C ALA A 149 -15.92 3.29 1.84
N CYS A 150 -16.13 2.00 1.62
CA CYS A 150 -17.37 1.47 1.08
C CYS A 150 -18.51 1.63 2.11
N PRO A 151 -19.52 2.47 1.83
CA PRO A 151 -20.71 2.48 2.64
C PRO A 151 -21.59 1.26 2.31
N ARG A 152 -22.39 0.81 3.25
CA ARG A 152 -23.36 -0.28 3.04
C ARG A 152 -24.62 0.28 2.38
N THR A 153 -24.57 0.61 1.10
CA THR A 153 -25.69 1.19 0.35
C THR A 153 -25.82 0.57 -1.04
N ASN A 154 -27.03 0.54 -1.58
CA ASN A 154 -27.30 0.05 -2.93
C ASN A 154 -26.53 0.82 -4.01
N ILE A 155 -26.28 2.13 -3.77
CA ILE A 155 -25.48 2.96 -4.67
C ILE A 155 -24.03 2.45 -4.72
N ALA A 156 -23.45 2.12 -3.56
CA ALA A 156 -22.11 1.57 -3.51
C ALA A 156 -22.01 0.24 -4.25
N GLU A 157 -23.00 -0.65 -4.10
CA GLU A 157 -23.05 -1.92 -4.82
C GLU A 157 -23.13 -1.72 -6.34
N THR A 158 -23.97 -0.79 -6.80
CA THR A 158 -24.07 -0.45 -8.24
C THR A 158 -22.75 0.11 -8.77
N MET A 159 -22.07 0.97 -8.00
CA MET A 159 -20.79 1.54 -8.39
C MET A 159 -19.66 0.50 -8.38
N LEU A 160 -19.68 -0.45 -7.45
CA LEU A 160 -18.73 -1.57 -7.43
C LEU A 160 -18.91 -2.47 -8.64
N ALA A 161 -20.16 -2.74 -9.06
CA ALA A 161 -20.44 -3.47 -10.29
C ALA A 161 -19.87 -2.74 -11.53
N ALA A 162 -20.08 -1.42 -11.61
CA ALA A 162 -19.52 -0.61 -12.71
C ALA A 162 -17.98 -0.55 -12.68
N LEU A 163 -17.35 -0.62 -11.50
CA LEU A 163 -15.90 -0.74 -11.37
C LEU A 163 -15.40 -2.11 -11.83
N GLY A 164 -16.19 -3.17 -11.65
CA GLY A 164 -15.87 -4.53 -12.12
C GLY A 164 -15.80 -4.64 -13.63
N ASP A 165 -16.48 -3.75 -14.38
CA ASP A 165 -16.45 -3.67 -15.85
C ASP A 165 -15.27 -2.83 -16.38
N ALA A 166 -14.43 -2.27 -15.51
CA ALA A 166 -13.27 -1.50 -15.93
C ALA A 166 -12.14 -2.39 -16.50
N ASP A 167 -11.30 -1.82 -17.36
CA ASP A 167 -10.14 -2.53 -17.95
C ASP A 167 -9.13 -3.01 -16.90
N VAL A 168 -9.10 -2.38 -15.72
CA VAL A 168 -8.30 -2.81 -14.57
C VAL A 168 -9.21 -3.58 -13.61
N PRO A 169 -8.90 -4.85 -13.31
CA PRO A 169 -9.74 -5.67 -12.45
C PRO A 169 -9.88 -5.10 -11.02
N LEU A 170 -11.09 -5.18 -10.47
CA LEU A 170 -11.37 -4.91 -9.07
C LEU A 170 -10.88 -6.09 -8.21
N MET A 171 -10.35 -5.78 -7.04
CA MET A 171 -10.02 -6.78 -6.02
C MET A 171 -11.29 -7.33 -5.37
N ASP A 172 -11.24 -8.60 -4.95
CA ASP A 172 -12.30 -9.21 -4.12
C ASP A 172 -12.34 -8.58 -2.72
N ALA A 173 -11.18 -8.21 -2.20
CA ALA A 173 -11.04 -7.48 -0.95
C ALA A 173 -11.54 -6.03 -1.10
N SER A 174 -12.14 -5.51 -0.03
CA SER A 174 -12.57 -4.12 0.05
C SER A 174 -12.42 -3.59 1.48
N LEU A 175 -12.22 -2.28 1.63
CA LEU A 175 -12.17 -1.62 2.93
C LEU A 175 -13.44 -0.80 3.15
N GLY A 176 -14.20 -1.12 4.20
CA GLY A 176 -15.42 -0.43 4.55
C GLY A 176 -15.19 0.99 5.11
N TYR A 177 -16.25 1.81 5.15
CA TYR A 177 -16.21 3.09 5.84
C TYR A 177 -16.27 2.86 7.36
N ARG A 178 -15.09 2.83 8.02
CA ARG A 178 -14.97 2.52 9.46
C ARG A 178 -14.17 3.58 10.19
N THR A 179 -14.59 3.92 11.40
CA THR A 179 -13.86 4.83 12.31
C THR A 179 -12.53 4.23 12.72
N ALA A 180 -12.46 2.91 12.89
CA ALA A 180 -11.27 2.17 13.30
C ALA A 180 -10.02 2.51 12.47
N TYR A 181 -10.14 2.74 11.15
CA TYR A 181 -9.00 3.15 10.33
C TYR A 181 -8.45 4.52 10.71
N ARG A 182 -9.32 5.46 11.09
CA ARG A 182 -8.91 6.81 11.50
C ARG A 182 -8.36 6.82 12.93
N GLU A 183 -8.97 6.06 13.81
CA GLU A 183 -8.54 5.89 15.20
C GLU A 183 -7.16 5.23 15.24
N ALA A 184 -6.96 4.13 14.51
CA ALA A 184 -5.67 3.47 14.38
C ALA A 184 -4.58 4.40 13.80
N ALA A 185 -4.93 5.22 12.80
CA ALA A 185 -4.01 6.21 12.26
C ALA A 185 -3.63 7.29 13.29
N GLY A 186 -4.58 7.71 14.12
CA GLY A 186 -4.33 8.68 15.21
C GLY A 186 -3.43 8.12 16.31
N GLU A 187 -3.53 6.81 16.59
CA GLU A 187 -2.71 6.12 17.58
C GLU A 187 -1.38 5.58 17.02
N GLY A 188 -1.15 5.64 15.71
CA GLY A 188 0.05 5.09 15.09
C GLY A 188 0.14 3.56 15.08
N VAL A 189 -0.99 2.86 15.19
CA VAL A 189 -1.05 1.39 15.28
C VAL A 189 -1.84 0.77 14.13
N LEU A 190 -1.76 -0.53 13.95
CA LEU A 190 -2.59 -1.25 12.99
C LEU A 190 -4.02 -1.40 13.51
N VAL A 191 -4.98 -1.52 12.60
CA VAL A 191 -6.37 -1.85 12.99
C VAL A 191 -6.46 -3.16 13.77
N HIS A 192 -5.51 -4.09 13.59
CA HIS A 192 -5.39 -5.33 14.36
C HIS A 192 -5.12 -5.10 15.85
N ASP A 193 -4.55 -3.96 16.20
CA ASP A 193 -4.16 -3.63 17.58
C ASP A 193 -5.20 -2.76 18.30
N MET A 194 -6.34 -2.47 17.64
CA MET A 194 -7.45 -1.66 18.16
C MET A 194 -8.51 -2.47 18.93
N GLY A 195 -8.28 -3.77 19.11
CA GLY A 195 -9.16 -4.63 19.87
C GLY A 195 -10.48 -4.97 19.16
N TYR A 196 -11.49 -5.43 19.95
CA TYR A 196 -12.72 -6.02 19.44
C TYR A 196 -13.51 -5.10 18.48
N ALA A 197 -13.53 -3.80 18.75
CA ALA A 197 -14.28 -2.82 17.94
C ALA A 197 -13.74 -2.71 16.48
N ALA A 198 -12.50 -3.12 16.25
CA ALA A 198 -11.85 -3.07 14.95
C ALA A 198 -11.73 -4.42 14.23
N LEU A 199 -12.30 -5.51 14.78
CA LEU A 199 -12.18 -6.85 14.20
C LEU A 199 -12.54 -6.89 12.72
N THR A 200 -13.65 -6.28 12.31
CA THR A 200 -14.05 -6.29 10.90
C THR A 200 -13.05 -5.50 10.02
N ALA A 201 -12.46 -4.41 10.54
CA ALA A 201 -11.42 -3.70 9.80
C ALA A 201 -10.14 -4.55 9.67
N ALA A 202 -9.78 -5.29 10.71
CA ALA A 202 -8.66 -6.23 10.67
C ALA A 202 -8.90 -7.37 9.66
N GLU A 203 -10.10 -7.96 9.65
CA GLU A 203 -10.49 -8.99 8.68
C GLU A 203 -10.43 -8.48 7.22
N GLU A 204 -10.85 -7.22 6.98
CA GLU A 204 -10.76 -6.59 5.65
C GLU A 204 -9.30 -6.43 5.20
N VAL A 205 -8.42 -6.00 6.10
CA VAL A 205 -6.98 -5.88 5.80
C VAL A 205 -6.32 -7.24 5.63
N ASP A 206 -6.74 -8.24 6.38
CA ASP A 206 -6.26 -9.61 6.21
C ASP A 206 -6.66 -10.20 4.86
N ALA A 207 -7.90 -9.96 4.40
CA ALA A 207 -8.37 -10.35 3.08
C ALA A 207 -7.57 -9.65 1.98
N LEU A 208 -7.37 -8.33 2.09
CA LEU A 208 -6.51 -7.55 1.18
C LEU A 208 -5.10 -8.14 1.11
N THR A 209 -4.49 -8.39 2.26
CA THR A 209 -3.11 -8.90 2.33
C THR A 209 -3.00 -10.29 1.71
N LYS A 210 -3.99 -11.16 1.93
CA LYS A 210 -4.05 -12.49 1.33
C LYS A 210 -4.12 -12.39 -0.20
N GLU A 211 -5.03 -11.59 -0.73
CA GLU A 211 -5.18 -11.42 -2.17
C GLU A 211 -3.93 -10.82 -2.82
N VAL A 212 -3.29 -9.84 -2.19
CA VAL A 212 -2.01 -9.28 -2.65
C VAL A 212 -0.93 -10.35 -2.73
N LEU A 213 -0.80 -11.21 -1.72
CA LEU A 213 0.17 -12.30 -1.72
C LEU A 213 -0.10 -13.30 -2.84
N GLU A 214 -1.35 -13.68 -3.07
CA GLU A 214 -1.75 -14.60 -4.15
C GLU A 214 -1.47 -13.99 -5.55
N LEU A 215 -1.75 -12.69 -5.73
CA LEU A 215 -1.42 -11.96 -6.95
C LEU A 215 0.09 -11.92 -7.22
N LEU A 216 0.91 -11.72 -6.21
CA LEU A 216 2.37 -11.64 -6.36
C LEU A 216 3.03 -13.01 -6.51
N HIS A 217 2.40 -14.07 -5.98
CA HIS A 217 2.94 -15.42 -5.93
C HIS A 217 1.96 -16.49 -6.45
N PRO A 218 1.62 -16.49 -7.74
CA PRO A 218 0.62 -17.43 -8.31
C PRO A 218 1.04 -18.91 -8.25
N ARG A 219 2.32 -19.19 -7.92
CA ARG A 219 2.86 -20.54 -7.74
C ARG A 219 2.98 -20.96 -6.27
N GLY A 220 2.48 -20.16 -5.35
CA GLY A 220 2.53 -20.37 -3.90
C GLY A 220 3.27 -19.25 -3.17
N VAL A 221 2.67 -18.82 -2.07
CA VAL A 221 3.20 -17.75 -1.23
C VAL A 221 4.42 -18.30 -0.46
N PRO A 222 5.60 -17.67 -0.54
CA PRO A 222 6.78 -18.10 0.20
C PRO A 222 6.55 -17.90 1.70
N LYS A 223 7.15 -18.78 2.52
CA LYS A 223 7.19 -18.56 3.96
C LYS A 223 8.15 -17.43 4.30
N PRO A 224 7.87 -16.65 5.36
CA PRO A 224 8.81 -15.65 5.85
C PRO A 224 10.16 -16.27 6.20
N VAL A 225 11.24 -15.59 5.81
CA VAL A 225 12.61 -16.02 6.14
C VAL A 225 13.13 -15.09 7.23
N LYS A 226 13.43 -15.64 8.42
CA LYS A 226 14.14 -14.85 9.44
C LYS A 226 15.52 -14.52 8.92
N ARG A 227 15.76 -13.21 8.69
CA ARG A 227 17.11 -12.70 8.40
C ARG A 227 17.72 -12.28 9.74
N GLU A 228 18.95 -12.70 9.99
CA GLU A 228 19.71 -12.13 11.10
C GLU A 228 19.92 -10.66 10.80
N LYS A 229 19.46 -9.79 11.69
CA LYS A 229 19.77 -8.36 11.60
C LYS A 229 21.28 -8.24 11.75
N PRO A 230 21.99 -7.45 10.89
CA PRO A 230 23.37 -7.11 11.18
C PRO A 230 23.42 -6.50 12.58
N GLU A 231 24.32 -7.02 13.43
CA GLU A 231 24.62 -6.42 14.72
C GLU A 231 24.91 -4.94 14.47
N ALA A 232 24.24 -4.06 15.21
CA ALA A 232 24.59 -2.64 15.20
C ALA A 232 26.07 -2.57 15.58
N GLU A 233 26.93 -2.10 14.68
CA GLU A 233 28.26 -1.70 15.07
C GLU A 233 28.07 -0.56 16.07
N ASP A 234 28.38 -0.84 17.33
CA ASP A 234 28.49 0.20 18.37
C ASP A 234 29.65 1.09 17.92
N ASP A 235 29.32 2.20 17.29
CA ASP A 235 30.25 3.31 17.11
C ASP A 235 30.55 3.90 18.51
N GLU A 236 31.46 3.26 19.23
CA GLU A 236 32.20 3.90 20.29
C GLU A 236 33.23 4.85 19.65
N GLU A 237 32.90 6.17 19.55
CA GLU A 237 33.87 7.25 19.76
C GLU A 237 33.16 8.61 19.87
#